data_bb533901e089598b69097ed76a0c65fe
#
_entry.id   bb533901e089598b69097ed76a0c65fe
#
_cell.length_a   1.000
_cell.length_b   1.000
_cell.length_c   1.000
_cell.angle_alpha   90.00
_cell.angle_beta   90.00
_cell.angle_gamma   90.00
#
_symmetry.space_group_name_H-M   'P 1'
#
loop_
_entity.id
_entity.type
_entity.pdbx_description
1 polymer ?
#
loop_
_entity_poly.entity_id
_entity_poly.type
_entity_poly.pdbx_seq_one_letter_code
_entity_poly.pdbx_strand_id
1 'polypeptide(L)'
;MPIVYARSSTFDAHPSFIDEGIKHVRDTVMPALADIAGSAGMSLLVDRGSGRCIATSSWTDDEALRASEAPVRQLRDRMAEVFHATATVARWDIAALHRDHRSHHGAWVRVAWLDVEPGHLDRVIDVYKMSSLPAMHELAGFCSASLLVDPAAGRVVSSMTFDSAPAEAGARDAVESIGTSEIRESGARLLEVGEFELAIAHLHVPEMA
;
A
#
# COMPACT_ATOMS: atom_id res chain seq x y z
N MET A 1 6.42 -17.62 -10.24
CA MET A 1 5.35 -17.22 -9.30
C MET A 1 4.34 -16.38 -10.06
N PRO A 2 3.04 -16.52 -9.82
CA PRO A 2 2.07 -15.62 -10.43
C PRO A 2 2.36 -14.19 -9.96
N ILE A 3 2.50 -13.26 -10.87
CA ILE A 3 2.62 -11.84 -10.56
C ILE A 3 1.22 -11.37 -10.15
N VAL A 4 1.11 -10.74 -8.99
CA VAL A 4 -0.13 -10.14 -8.49
C VAL A 4 -0.04 -8.64 -8.71
N TYR A 5 -1.16 -8.02 -9.05
CA TYR A 5 -1.21 -6.61 -9.43
C TYR A 5 -2.03 -5.80 -8.44
N ALA A 6 -1.74 -4.52 -8.33
CA ALA A 6 -2.50 -3.60 -7.51
C ALA A 6 -2.87 -2.32 -8.27
N ARG A 7 -3.97 -1.71 -7.84
CA ARG A 7 -4.34 -0.36 -8.25
C ARG A 7 -4.57 0.46 -7.00
N SER A 8 -3.84 1.56 -6.85
CA SER A 8 -4.07 2.53 -5.80
C SER A 8 -4.84 3.74 -6.32
N SER A 9 -5.73 4.26 -5.49
CA SER A 9 -6.42 5.52 -5.69
C SER A 9 -6.15 6.40 -4.47
N THR A 10 -5.49 7.52 -4.67
CA THR A 10 -5.17 8.49 -3.62
C THR A 10 -6.16 9.65 -3.70
N PHE A 11 -6.73 10.01 -2.55
CA PHE A 11 -7.68 11.09 -2.37
C PHE A 11 -7.13 12.08 -1.35
N ASP A 12 -7.21 13.37 -1.63
CA ASP A 12 -6.94 14.43 -0.68
C ASP A 12 -8.28 14.93 -0.12
N ALA A 13 -8.82 14.15 0.82
CA ALA A 13 -10.13 14.38 1.41
C ALA A 13 -10.10 15.51 2.45
N HIS A 14 -11.20 16.21 2.63
CA HIS A 14 -11.34 17.06 3.78
C HIS A 14 -11.50 16.19 5.05
N PRO A 15 -10.74 16.44 6.14
CA PRO A 15 -10.71 15.56 7.32
C PRO A 15 -12.09 15.21 7.91
N SER A 16 -13.08 16.11 7.82
CA SER A 16 -14.44 15.87 8.32
C SER A 16 -15.22 14.78 7.56
N PHE A 17 -14.81 14.39 6.36
CA PHE A 17 -15.47 13.36 5.56
C PHE A 17 -14.79 11.98 5.63
N ILE A 18 -13.68 11.86 6.37
CA ILE A 18 -12.91 10.61 6.45
C ILE A 18 -13.74 9.46 7.03
N ASP A 19 -14.45 9.68 8.14
CA ASP A 19 -15.22 8.61 8.79
C ASP A 19 -16.41 8.15 7.92
N GLU A 20 -17.04 9.08 7.21
CA GLU A 20 -18.08 8.76 6.23
C GLU A 20 -17.49 7.97 5.06
N GLY A 21 -16.33 8.38 4.57
CA GLY A 21 -15.58 7.66 3.53
C GLY A 21 -15.18 6.25 3.94
N ILE A 22 -14.64 6.05 5.15
CA ILE A 22 -14.32 4.72 5.68
C ILE A 22 -15.57 3.84 5.74
N LYS A 23 -16.68 4.38 6.23
CA LYS A 23 -17.96 3.67 6.27
C LYS A 23 -18.43 3.29 4.87
N HIS A 24 -18.39 4.22 3.92
CA HIS A 24 -18.76 3.96 2.53
C HIS A 24 -17.89 2.86 1.89
N VAL A 25 -16.58 2.91 2.10
CA VAL A 25 -15.67 1.87 1.60
C VAL A 25 -16.02 0.52 2.19
N ARG A 26 -16.21 0.42 3.50
CA ARG A 26 -16.51 -0.83 4.18
C ARG A 26 -17.87 -1.41 3.76
N ASP A 27 -18.91 -0.57 3.73
CA ASP A 27 -20.29 -1.02 3.61
C ASP A 27 -20.76 -1.14 2.13
N THR A 28 -20.09 -0.48 1.19
CA THR A 28 -20.47 -0.41 -0.22
C THR A 28 -19.37 -0.87 -1.17
N VAL A 29 -18.17 -0.30 -1.05
CA VAL A 29 -17.09 -0.55 -2.02
C VAL A 29 -16.52 -1.96 -1.89
N MET A 30 -16.24 -2.41 -0.66
CA MET A 30 -15.67 -3.74 -0.42
C MET A 30 -16.58 -4.88 -0.93
N PRO A 31 -17.90 -4.90 -0.61
CA PRO A 31 -18.79 -5.92 -1.17
C PRO A 31 -18.82 -5.89 -2.70
N ALA A 32 -18.98 -4.71 -3.30
CA ALA A 32 -19.01 -4.56 -4.76
C ALA A 32 -17.69 -4.98 -5.42
N LEU A 33 -16.55 -4.71 -4.78
CA LEU A 33 -15.23 -5.12 -5.27
C LEU A 33 -15.07 -6.65 -5.21
N ALA A 34 -15.58 -7.29 -4.15
CA ALA A 34 -15.51 -8.74 -3.99
C ALA A 34 -16.27 -9.51 -5.09
N ASP A 35 -17.30 -8.90 -5.69
CA ASP A 35 -18.07 -9.47 -6.78
C ASP A 35 -17.37 -9.35 -8.15
N ILE A 36 -16.27 -8.59 -8.25
CA ILE A 36 -15.51 -8.45 -9.49
C ILE A 36 -14.53 -9.61 -9.63
N ALA A 37 -14.60 -10.33 -10.76
CA ALA A 37 -13.72 -11.47 -11.02
C ALA A 37 -12.23 -11.09 -10.94
N GLY A 38 -11.45 -11.92 -10.27
CA GLY A 38 -10.02 -11.70 -10.06
C GLY A 38 -9.67 -10.69 -8.98
N SER A 39 -10.66 -10.13 -8.26
CA SER A 39 -10.40 -9.31 -7.08
C SER A 39 -9.79 -10.15 -5.95
N ALA A 40 -8.66 -9.68 -5.41
CA ALA A 40 -7.96 -10.28 -4.28
C ALA A 40 -8.09 -9.43 -3.00
N GLY A 41 -9.02 -8.47 -2.99
CA GLY A 41 -9.33 -7.62 -1.85
C GLY A 41 -8.76 -6.21 -1.94
N MET A 42 -8.87 -5.47 -0.83
CA MET A 42 -8.40 -4.10 -0.75
C MET A 42 -7.93 -3.71 0.64
N SER A 43 -7.18 -2.61 0.70
CA SER A 43 -6.86 -1.88 1.91
C SER A 43 -7.23 -0.39 1.77
N LEU A 44 -7.46 0.27 2.91
CA LEU A 44 -7.63 1.71 2.99
C LEU A 44 -6.70 2.27 4.07
N LEU A 45 -5.77 3.11 3.66
CA LEU A 45 -4.90 3.89 4.52
C LEU A 45 -5.46 5.31 4.66
N VAL A 46 -5.35 5.87 5.86
CA VAL A 46 -5.90 7.19 6.16
C VAL A 46 -4.94 8.00 7.02
N ASP A 47 -4.59 9.19 6.56
CA ASP A 47 -3.96 10.23 7.38
C ASP A 47 -5.03 11.26 7.76
N ARG A 48 -5.46 11.23 9.03
CA ARG A 48 -6.50 12.12 9.55
C ARG A 48 -6.03 13.57 9.66
N GLY A 49 -4.72 13.80 9.71
CA GLY A 49 -4.14 15.14 9.84
C GLY A 49 -4.17 15.90 8.51
N SER A 50 -3.70 15.25 7.43
CA SER A 50 -3.69 15.83 6.09
C SER A 50 -4.96 15.63 5.30
N GLY A 51 -5.76 14.60 5.64
CA GLY A 51 -6.90 14.16 4.85
C GLY A 51 -6.55 13.18 3.73
N ARG A 52 -5.29 12.79 3.60
CA ARG A 52 -4.85 11.85 2.56
C ARG A 52 -5.37 10.45 2.83
N CYS A 53 -6.11 9.91 1.86
CA CYS A 53 -6.63 8.54 1.89
C CYS A 53 -6.12 7.76 0.69
N ILE A 54 -5.66 6.52 0.90
CA ILE A 54 -5.13 5.66 -0.17
C ILE A 54 -5.90 4.34 -0.15
N ALA A 55 -6.75 4.14 -1.15
CA ALA A 55 -7.45 2.88 -1.37
C ALA A 55 -6.67 2.04 -2.38
N THR A 56 -6.22 0.85 -1.96
CA THR A 56 -5.45 -0.07 -2.82
C THR A 56 -6.23 -1.36 -3.00
N SER A 57 -6.62 -1.68 -4.23
CA SER A 57 -7.22 -2.95 -4.63
C SER A 57 -6.17 -3.86 -5.25
N SER A 58 -6.24 -5.18 -4.97
CA SER A 58 -5.32 -6.19 -5.48
C SER A 58 -6.04 -7.16 -6.42
N TRP A 59 -5.32 -7.71 -7.41
CA TRP A 59 -5.85 -8.49 -8.53
C TRP A 59 -4.97 -9.69 -8.79
N THR A 60 -5.59 -10.83 -9.12
CA THR A 60 -4.89 -12.10 -9.33
C THR A 60 -3.93 -12.10 -10.52
N ASP A 61 -4.21 -11.25 -11.52
CA ASP A 61 -3.42 -11.12 -12.74
C ASP A 61 -3.70 -9.79 -13.46
N ASP A 62 -2.92 -9.48 -14.49
CA ASP A 62 -3.04 -8.26 -15.28
C ASP A 62 -4.34 -8.20 -16.11
N GLU A 63 -4.87 -9.35 -16.55
CA GLU A 63 -6.14 -9.39 -17.28
C GLU A 63 -7.30 -8.97 -16.38
N ALA A 64 -7.36 -9.50 -15.15
CA ALA A 64 -8.33 -9.13 -14.14
C ALA A 64 -8.21 -7.63 -13.76
N LEU A 65 -6.96 -7.14 -13.57
CA LEU A 65 -6.71 -5.71 -13.32
C LEU A 65 -7.27 -4.84 -14.45
N ARG A 66 -7.02 -5.20 -15.72
CA ARG A 66 -7.51 -4.43 -16.88
C ARG A 66 -9.02 -4.52 -17.05
N ALA A 67 -9.58 -5.73 -16.95
CA ALA A 67 -11.02 -5.95 -17.06
C ALA A 67 -11.82 -5.20 -15.98
N SER A 68 -11.24 -5.02 -14.80
CA SER A 68 -11.86 -4.29 -13.69
C SER A 68 -11.92 -2.76 -13.87
N GLU A 69 -11.28 -2.18 -14.90
CA GLU A 69 -11.14 -0.72 -15.02
C GLU A 69 -12.47 0.02 -14.98
N ALA A 70 -13.47 -0.44 -15.75
CA ALA A 70 -14.76 0.25 -15.83
C ALA A 70 -15.58 0.14 -14.52
N PRO A 71 -15.78 -1.05 -13.92
CA PRO A 71 -16.51 -1.15 -12.65
C PRO A 71 -15.77 -0.48 -11.49
N VAL A 72 -14.43 -0.59 -11.41
CA VAL A 72 -13.66 0.05 -10.34
C VAL A 72 -13.65 1.58 -10.49
N ARG A 73 -13.68 2.10 -11.70
CA ARG A 73 -13.84 3.55 -11.94
C ARG A 73 -15.13 4.07 -11.31
N GLN A 74 -16.26 3.38 -11.50
CA GLN A 74 -17.52 3.79 -10.90
C GLN A 74 -17.46 3.80 -9.36
N LEU A 75 -16.83 2.79 -8.76
CA LEU A 75 -16.63 2.75 -7.30
C LEU A 75 -15.74 3.89 -6.83
N ARG A 76 -14.64 4.15 -7.53
CA ARG A 76 -13.72 5.25 -7.24
C ARG A 76 -14.37 6.63 -7.36
N ASP A 77 -15.18 6.85 -8.39
CA ASP A 77 -15.86 8.12 -8.60
C ASP A 77 -16.85 8.38 -7.45
N ARG A 78 -17.55 7.35 -6.97
CA ARG A 78 -18.42 7.45 -5.78
C ARG A 78 -17.60 7.70 -4.50
N MET A 79 -16.43 7.06 -4.32
CA MET A 79 -15.54 7.37 -3.21
C MET A 79 -15.09 8.83 -3.26
N ALA A 80 -14.74 9.34 -4.45
CA ALA A 80 -14.34 10.73 -4.64
C ALA A 80 -15.44 11.71 -4.25
N GLU A 81 -16.70 11.40 -4.59
CA GLU A 81 -17.87 12.18 -4.16
C GLU A 81 -18.00 12.20 -2.62
N VAL A 82 -17.90 11.04 -1.96
CA VAL A 82 -18.03 10.93 -0.50
C VAL A 82 -16.88 11.62 0.23
N PHE A 83 -15.65 11.49 -0.26
CA PHE A 83 -14.47 12.16 0.29
C PHE A 83 -14.40 13.66 -0.07
N HIS A 84 -15.30 14.15 -0.93
CA HIS A 84 -15.23 15.50 -1.51
C HIS A 84 -13.84 15.81 -2.11
N ALA A 85 -13.29 14.85 -2.84
CA ALA A 85 -11.93 14.88 -3.37
C ALA A 85 -11.88 14.41 -4.83
N THR A 86 -10.74 14.64 -5.46
CA THR A 86 -10.40 13.98 -6.73
C THR A 86 -9.46 12.81 -6.46
N ALA A 87 -9.49 11.80 -7.32
CA ALA A 87 -8.64 10.62 -7.20
C ALA A 87 -7.45 10.70 -8.16
N THR A 88 -6.25 10.47 -7.63
CA THR A 88 -5.06 10.13 -8.44
C THR A 88 -4.89 8.62 -8.45
N VAL A 89 -4.72 8.02 -9.63
CA VAL A 89 -4.68 6.56 -9.81
C VAL A 89 -3.30 6.13 -10.25
N ALA A 90 -2.79 5.05 -9.65
CA ALA A 90 -1.58 4.37 -10.07
C ALA A 90 -1.78 2.86 -10.15
N ARG A 91 -0.99 2.19 -11.01
CA ARG A 91 -0.95 0.73 -11.15
C ARG A 91 0.41 0.22 -10.73
N TRP A 92 0.42 -0.98 -10.18
CA TRP A 92 1.59 -1.55 -9.55
C TRP A 92 1.66 -3.05 -9.81
N ASP A 93 2.87 -3.55 -9.98
CA ASP A 93 3.19 -4.95 -9.78
C ASP A 93 3.53 -5.14 -8.30
N ILE A 94 3.00 -6.18 -7.66
CA ILE A 94 3.36 -6.50 -6.29
C ILE A 94 4.63 -7.35 -6.33
N ALA A 95 5.78 -6.74 -6.03
CA ALA A 95 7.09 -7.39 -6.09
C ALA A 95 7.40 -8.22 -4.83
N ALA A 96 6.90 -7.79 -3.67
CA ALA A 96 6.99 -8.53 -2.41
C ALA A 96 5.76 -8.24 -1.52
N LEU A 97 5.35 -9.25 -0.77
CA LEU A 97 4.35 -9.16 0.29
C LEU A 97 4.67 -10.20 1.35
N HIS A 98 4.93 -9.73 2.55
CA HIS A 98 5.22 -10.57 3.72
C HIS A 98 4.27 -10.24 4.86
N ARG A 99 3.77 -11.26 5.55
CA ARG A 99 2.93 -11.14 6.75
C ARG A 99 3.49 -12.01 7.85
N ASP A 100 3.84 -11.40 8.96
CA ASP A 100 4.12 -12.13 10.19
C ASP A 100 2.80 -12.57 10.84
N HIS A 101 1.86 -11.64 10.97
CA HIS A 101 0.53 -11.90 11.48
C HIS A 101 -0.52 -10.94 10.89
N ARG A 102 -1.80 -11.21 11.19
CA ARG A 102 -2.89 -10.35 10.70
C ARG A 102 -2.93 -9.04 11.47
N SER A 103 -3.02 -7.94 10.73
CA SER A 103 -3.27 -6.63 11.29
C SER A 103 -4.66 -6.59 11.92
N HIS A 104 -4.79 -5.89 13.04
CA HIS A 104 -6.04 -5.66 13.74
C HIS A 104 -6.38 -4.17 13.80
N HIS A 105 -7.51 -3.85 14.41
CA HIS A 105 -7.94 -2.47 14.57
C HIS A 105 -6.87 -1.65 15.32
N GLY A 106 -6.52 -0.49 14.79
CA GLY A 106 -5.49 0.39 15.34
C GLY A 106 -4.09 0.17 14.76
N ALA A 107 -3.94 -0.76 13.80
CA ALA A 107 -2.69 -0.93 13.07
C ALA A 107 -2.30 0.36 12.34
N TRP A 108 -0.98 0.58 12.25
CA TRP A 108 -0.39 1.78 11.68
C TRP A 108 0.57 1.44 10.56
N VAL A 109 0.57 2.25 9.50
CA VAL A 109 1.36 1.95 8.31
C VAL A 109 2.28 3.12 7.98
N ARG A 110 3.56 2.82 7.86
CA ARG A 110 4.56 3.73 7.28
C ARG A 110 4.74 3.38 5.81
N VAL A 111 4.63 4.38 4.94
CA VAL A 111 4.76 4.26 3.49
C VAL A 111 5.91 5.13 3.02
N ALA A 112 6.81 4.58 2.20
CA ALA A 112 7.88 5.29 1.54
C ALA A 112 7.68 5.22 0.02
N TRP A 113 7.71 6.37 -0.64
CA TRP A 113 7.70 6.49 -2.11
C TRP A 113 9.13 6.75 -2.60
N LEU A 114 9.55 5.94 -3.56
CA LEU A 114 10.89 6.01 -4.10
C LEU A 114 10.85 6.16 -5.63
N ASP A 115 11.89 6.78 -6.14
CA ASP A 115 12.20 6.90 -7.56
C ASP A 115 13.44 6.06 -7.87
N VAL A 116 13.40 5.34 -8.98
CA VAL A 116 14.42 4.39 -9.36
C VAL A 116 14.83 4.63 -10.82
N GLU A 117 16.11 4.76 -11.07
CA GLU A 117 16.61 4.88 -12.42
C GLU A 117 16.34 3.62 -13.26
N PRO A 118 16.07 3.79 -14.57
CA PRO A 118 15.88 2.65 -15.47
C PRO A 118 17.02 1.63 -15.35
N GLY A 119 16.66 0.35 -15.24
CA GLY A 119 17.61 -0.76 -15.12
C GLY A 119 18.06 -1.09 -13.68
N HIS A 120 17.67 -0.33 -12.66
CA HIS A 120 18.02 -0.61 -11.27
C HIS A 120 16.87 -1.25 -10.47
N LEU A 121 15.69 -1.44 -11.06
CA LEU A 121 14.52 -1.94 -10.36
C LEU A 121 14.72 -3.35 -9.76
N ASP A 122 15.33 -4.26 -10.53
CA ASP A 122 15.61 -5.62 -10.03
C ASP A 122 16.52 -5.57 -8.79
N ARG A 123 17.51 -4.67 -8.78
CA ARG A 123 18.38 -4.48 -7.63
C ARG A 123 17.63 -3.95 -6.42
N VAL A 124 16.68 -3.04 -6.60
CA VAL A 124 15.80 -2.56 -5.50
C VAL A 124 15.01 -3.71 -4.92
N ILE A 125 14.40 -4.54 -5.76
CA ILE A 125 13.63 -5.72 -5.33
C ILE A 125 14.52 -6.71 -4.59
N ASP A 126 15.72 -6.99 -5.09
CA ASP A 126 16.67 -7.91 -4.47
C ASP A 126 17.15 -7.40 -3.09
N VAL A 127 17.54 -6.13 -2.98
CA VAL A 127 17.94 -5.50 -1.71
C VAL A 127 16.79 -5.54 -0.71
N TYR A 128 15.57 -5.20 -1.16
CA TYR A 128 14.39 -5.26 -0.32
C TYR A 128 14.15 -6.68 0.25
N LYS A 129 14.16 -7.70 -0.59
CA LYS A 129 13.90 -9.10 -0.19
C LYS A 129 15.01 -9.69 0.67
N MET A 130 16.26 -9.40 0.33
CA MET A 130 17.40 -10.07 0.95
C MET A 130 17.95 -9.35 2.19
N SER A 131 17.70 -8.05 2.31
CA SER A 131 18.26 -7.23 3.40
C SER A 131 17.17 -6.51 4.19
N SER A 132 16.32 -5.71 3.53
CA SER A 132 15.34 -4.85 4.22
C SER A 132 14.26 -5.66 4.92
N LEU A 133 13.62 -6.59 4.22
CA LEU A 133 12.52 -7.38 4.74
C LEU A 133 12.90 -8.24 5.96
N PRO A 134 14.03 -8.98 5.98
CA PRO A 134 14.49 -9.67 7.18
C PRO A 134 14.72 -8.72 8.37
N ALA A 135 15.31 -7.54 8.13
CA ALA A 135 15.52 -6.55 9.19
C ALA A 135 14.21 -5.95 9.72
N MET A 136 13.21 -5.74 8.85
CA MET A 136 11.87 -5.30 9.24
C MET A 136 11.15 -6.31 10.12
N HIS A 137 11.31 -7.61 9.81
CA HIS A 137 10.68 -8.70 10.57
C HIS A 137 11.12 -8.74 12.04
N GLU A 138 12.33 -8.29 12.36
CA GLU A 138 12.87 -8.24 13.73
C GLU A 138 12.35 -7.05 14.56
N LEU A 139 11.59 -6.14 13.96
CA LEU A 139 11.08 -4.96 14.65
C LEU A 139 9.89 -5.30 15.56
N ALA A 140 9.90 -4.77 16.76
CA ALA A 140 8.80 -4.98 17.72
C ALA A 140 7.48 -4.40 17.19
N GLY A 141 6.44 -5.22 17.16
CA GLY A 141 5.11 -4.85 16.66
C GLY A 141 5.00 -4.83 15.15
N PHE A 142 5.98 -5.39 14.42
CA PHE A 142 5.87 -5.57 12.98
C PHE A 142 4.78 -6.58 12.62
N CYS A 143 3.88 -6.23 11.69
CA CYS A 143 2.80 -7.10 11.20
C CYS A 143 3.06 -7.61 9.79
N SER A 144 3.39 -6.70 8.89
CA SER A 144 3.54 -7.01 7.46
C SER A 144 4.33 -5.93 6.72
N ALA A 145 4.85 -6.30 5.56
CA ALA A 145 5.46 -5.36 4.63
C ALA A 145 5.13 -5.70 3.18
N SER A 146 5.09 -4.69 2.31
CA SER A 146 4.91 -4.89 0.88
C SER A 146 5.80 -3.96 0.06
N LEU A 147 6.20 -4.42 -1.12
CA LEU A 147 6.88 -3.64 -2.13
C LEU A 147 6.05 -3.65 -3.41
N LEU A 148 5.57 -2.48 -3.82
CA LEU A 148 4.86 -2.25 -5.05
C LEU A 148 5.78 -1.52 -6.02
N VAL A 149 5.78 -1.92 -7.30
CA VAL A 149 6.65 -1.34 -8.31
C VAL A 149 5.86 -0.96 -9.56
N ASP A 150 6.21 0.15 -10.17
CA ASP A 150 5.82 0.54 -11.52
C ASP A 150 7.07 0.56 -12.40
N PRO A 151 7.34 -0.51 -13.16
CA PRO A 151 8.54 -0.60 -13.98
C PRO A 151 8.62 0.45 -15.09
N ALA A 152 7.46 0.90 -15.57
CA ALA A 152 7.40 1.87 -16.68
C ALA A 152 7.74 3.29 -16.21
N ALA A 153 7.31 3.64 -14.98
CA ALA A 153 7.56 4.96 -14.41
C ALA A 153 8.82 5.02 -13.52
N GLY A 154 9.48 3.88 -13.24
CA GLY A 154 10.58 3.83 -12.29
C GLY A 154 10.16 4.20 -10.87
N ARG A 155 8.96 3.84 -10.48
CA ARG A 155 8.39 4.17 -9.16
C ARG A 155 8.27 2.94 -8.29
N VAL A 156 8.54 3.14 -7.02
CA VAL A 156 8.45 2.09 -6.00
C VAL A 156 7.72 2.64 -4.78
N VAL A 157 6.89 1.81 -4.17
CA VAL A 157 6.23 2.08 -2.89
C VAL A 157 6.51 0.93 -1.94
N SER A 158 7.21 1.24 -0.86
CA SER A 158 7.41 0.33 0.26
C SER A 158 6.43 0.67 1.37
N SER A 159 5.71 -0.31 1.89
CA SER A 159 4.85 -0.13 3.05
C SER A 159 5.22 -1.11 4.17
N MET A 160 5.14 -0.63 5.39
CA MET A 160 5.41 -1.41 6.60
C MET A 160 4.28 -1.17 7.60
N THR A 161 3.64 -2.25 8.04
CA THR A 161 2.51 -2.20 8.96
C THR A 161 2.97 -2.63 10.35
N PHE A 162 2.54 -1.90 11.35
CA PHE A 162 2.76 -2.16 12.77
C PHE A 162 1.44 -2.34 13.50
N ASP A 163 1.47 -3.02 14.64
CA ASP A 163 0.32 -3.27 15.51
C ASP A 163 -0.39 -1.98 15.96
N SER A 164 0.36 -0.89 16.09
CA SER A 164 -0.18 0.39 16.56
C SER A 164 0.73 1.56 16.22
N ALA A 165 0.20 2.79 16.32
CA ALA A 165 1.01 4.01 16.20
C ALA A 165 2.16 4.09 17.22
N PRO A 166 2.00 3.69 18.51
CA PRO A 166 3.13 3.62 19.42
C PRO A 166 4.21 2.60 19.01
N ALA A 167 3.84 1.46 18.44
CA ALA A 167 4.81 0.48 17.94
C ALA A 167 5.61 1.03 16.75
N GLU A 168 4.93 1.68 15.79
CA GLU A 168 5.60 2.38 14.68
C GLU A 168 6.55 3.46 15.19
N ALA A 169 6.08 4.32 16.10
CA ALA A 169 6.89 5.40 16.67
C ALA A 169 8.12 4.86 17.42
N GLY A 170 7.99 3.74 18.13
CA GLY A 170 9.09 3.09 18.84
C GLY A 170 10.12 2.44 17.92
N ALA A 171 9.73 2.06 16.70
CA ALA A 171 10.60 1.47 15.69
C ALA A 171 11.25 2.52 14.76
N ARG A 172 10.91 3.78 14.85
CA ARG A 172 11.24 4.85 13.88
C ARG A 172 12.72 4.91 13.53
N ASP A 173 13.62 4.96 14.51
CA ASP A 173 15.07 5.06 14.28
C ASP A 173 15.60 3.84 13.53
N ALA A 174 15.11 2.64 13.88
CA ALA A 174 15.50 1.40 13.20
C ALA A 174 14.98 1.37 11.77
N VAL A 175 13.75 1.78 11.53
CA VAL A 175 13.13 1.89 10.19
C VAL A 175 13.89 2.89 9.32
N GLU A 176 14.29 4.04 9.86
CA GLU A 176 15.09 5.02 9.13
C GLU A 176 16.49 4.49 8.78
N SER A 177 17.09 3.70 9.68
CA SER A 177 18.38 3.02 9.42
C SER A 177 18.26 1.98 8.30
N ILE A 178 17.18 1.17 8.30
CA ILE A 178 16.89 0.19 7.24
C ILE A 178 16.71 0.92 5.91
N GLY A 179 15.87 1.96 5.86
CA GLY A 179 15.62 2.73 4.64
C GLY A 179 16.88 3.42 4.09
N THR A 180 17.72 3.96 4.96
CA THR A 180 19.01 4.56 4.57
C THR A 180 19.95 3.53 3.94
N SER A 181 20.03 2.33 4.52
CA SER A 181 20.82 1.22 3.98
C SER A 181 20.29 0.73 2.64
N GLU A 182 18.95 0.57 2.54
CA GLU A 182 18.27 0.19 1.30
C GLU A 182 18.55 1.17 0.16
N ILE A 183 18.41 2.47 0.40
CA ILE A 183 18.70 3.53 -0.58
C ILE A 183 20.15 3.48 -1.03
N ARG A 184 21.09 3.37 -0.09
CA ARG A 184 22.52 3.31 -0.40
C ARG A 184 22.88 2.08 -1.23
N GLU A 185 22.28 0.92 -0.93
CA GLU A 185 22.59 -0.35 -1.60
C GLU A 185 21.88 -0.49 -2.94
N SER A 186 20.66 -0.02 -3.05
CA SER A 186 19.83 -0.13 -4.27
C SER A 186 20.06 1.00 -5.28
N GLY A 187 20.49 2.17 -4.81
CA GLY A 187 20.59 3.39 -5.62
C GLY A 187 19.23 4.07 -5.85
N ALA A 188 18.19 3.67 -5.13
CA ALA A 188 16.90 4.35 -5.16
C ALA A 188 16.99 5.75 -4.53
N ARG A 189 16.05 6.63 -4.85
CA ARG A 189 15.94 7.97 -4.28
C ARG A 189 14.61 8.11 -3.53
N LEU A 190 14.68 8.42 -2.25
CA LEU A 190 13.49 8.70 -1.46
C LEU A 190 12.81 9.99 -1.94
N LEU A 191 11.51 9.92 -2.20
CA LEU A 191 10.68 11.06 -2.58
C LEU A 191 9.87 11.59 -1.40
N GLU A 192 9.22 10.68 -0.68
CA GLU A 192 8.28 11.02 0.38
C GLU A 192 8.18 9.86 1.38
N VAL A 193 7.85 10.18 2.63
CA VAL A 193 7.40 9.23 3.64
C VAL A 193 6.08 9.72 4.22
N GLY A 194 5.13 8.83 4.40
CA GLY A 194 3.85 9.11 5.05
C GLY A 194 3.52 8.06 6.10
N GLU A 195 2.73 8.47 7.09
CA GLU A 195 2.26 7.62 8.18
C GLU A 195 0.72 7.62 8.17
N PHE A 196 0.12 6.44 8.32
CA PHE A 196 -1.31 6.26 8.12
C PHE A 196 -1.91 5.29 9.13
N GLU A 197 -3.15 5.54 9.52
CA GLU A 197 -4.01 4.53 10.11
C GLU A 197 -4.39 3.49 9.04
N LEU A 198 -4.29 2.20 9.36
CA LEU A 198 -4.87 1.13 8.55
C LEU A 198 -6.36 1.01 8.86
N ALA A 199 -7.18 1.79 8.16
CA ALA A 199 -8.62 1.83 8.42
C ALA A 199 -9.35 0.56 7.94
N ILE A 200 -8.87 -0.04 6.83
CA ILE A 200 -9.41 -1.28 6.26
C ILE A 200 -8.25 -2.15 5.75
N ALA A 201 -8.28 -3.44 6.11
CA ALA A 201 -7.38 -4.46 5.60
C ALA A 201 -8.17 -5.73 5.29
N HIS A 202 -8.46 -5.96 4.01
CA HIS A 202 -9.13 -7.15 3.53
C HIS A 202 -8.43 -7.64 2.25
N LEU A 203 -7.29 -8.28 2.45
CA LEU A 203 -6.43 -8.73 1.37
C LEU A 203 -6.28 -10.25 1.43
N HIS A 204 -6.56 -10.91 0.31
CA HIS A 204 -6.38 -12.36 0.09
C HIS A 204 -5.20 -12.64 -0.86
N VAL A 205 -4.27 -11.70 -0.96
CA VAL A 205 -3.05 -11.87 -1.77
C VAL A 205 -2.16 -12.91 -1.12
N PRO A 206 -1.63 -13.91 -1.88
CA PRO A 206 -0.65 -14.85 -1.38
C PRO A 206 0.61 -14.15 -0.90
N GLU A 207 1.29 -14.75 0.08
CA GLU A 207 2.61 -14.27 0.51
C GLU A 207 3.62 -14.41 -0.64
N MET A 208 4.43 -13.36 -0.85
CA MET A 208 5.42 -13.26 -1.92
C MET A 208 6.71 -12.64 -1.34
N ALA A 209 7.41 -13.42 -0.56
CA ALA A 209 8.71 -13.05 0.01
C ALA A 209 9.88 -13.63 -0.78
#